data_dfd7a9b610d4419949a77f04da4277ed
#
_entry.id   dfd7a9b610d4419949a77f04da4277ed
#
_cell.length_a   1.000
_cell.length_b   1.000
_cell.length_c   1.000
_cell.angle_alpha   90.00
_cell.angle_beta   90.00
_cell.angle_gamma   90.00
#
_symmetry.space_group_name_H-M   'P 1'
#
loop_
_entity.id
_entity.type
_entity.pdbx_description
1 polymer ?
#
loop_
_entity_poly.entity_id
_entity_poly.type
_entity_poly.pdbx_seq_one_letter_code
_entity_poly.pdbx_strand_id
1 'polypeptide(L)'
;MADHTMKICFSLFAVVKYRKNRYEDVKMRVLVIPDCHLKPWMFENAAEIIRDGKADRSVCLMDLPDDFGKDDMKLYADTYDAAINFAKKFPETLWCYGNHDLSYVWGKPESGYHPWFRELVYSKIEELKKTLPKKRQLAYIHKIDNVLFMHGGLTKSFVRLSVTHSHQNRITSVIKEINEMGSGFMWSDGSPIWYRPQFAPDESVERLYRGGEYLQVVGHTPVEDVVFEGGVLSCDTFSTYRDGRPYGSEKFCIVDTQTKAYETVTGRKSN
;
A
#
# COMPACT_ATOMS: atom_id res chain seq x y z
N MET A 1 67.28 -38.72 47.90
CA MET A 1 66.59 -37.44 48.18
C MET A 1 66.18 -36.87 46.85
N ALA A 2 64.97 -37.08 46.47
CA ALA A 2 64.42 -36.61 45.18
C ALA A 2 63.34 -35.56 45.45
N ASP A 3 63.62 -34.38 44.92
CA ASP A 3 62.74 -33.25 45.02
C ASP A 3 61.68 -33.34 43.89
N HIS A 4 60.42 -33.34 44.25
CA HIS A 4 59.28 -33.44 43.31
C HIS A 4 58.66 -32.05 43.20
N THR A 5 59.08 -31.28 42.24
CA THR A 5 58.45 -30.01 41.92
C THR A 5 57.26 -30.22 41.02
N MET A 6 56.07 -30.01 41.58
CA MET A 6 54.78 -30.16 40.92
C MET A 6 54.53 -28.91 40.09
N LYS A 7 54.51 -29.00 38.75
CA LYS A 7 54.11 -27.95 37.80
C LYS A 7 52.62 -27.85 37.74
N ILE A 8 52.07 -26.74 38.24
CA ILE A 8 50.67 -26.38 38.08
C ILE A 8 50.45 -25.80 36.71
N CYS A 9 49.66 -26.47 35.90
CA CYS A 9 49.30 -26.04 34.58
C CYS A 9 48.05 -25.11 34.68
N PHE A 10 48.24 -23.78 34.47
CA PHE A 10 47.12 -22.84 34.36
C PHE A 10 46.48 -22.95 32.98
N SER A 11 45.27 -23.53 32.96
CA SER A 11 44.42 -23.52 31.78
C SER A 11 43.86 -22.11 31.58
N LEU A 12 44.21 -21.44 30.50
CA LEU A 12 43.58 -20.19 30.06
C LEU A 12 42.19 -20.53 29.53
N PHE A 13 41.17 -20.24 30.34
CA PHE A 13 39.81 -20.15 29.82
C PHE A 13 39.67 -18.86 29.02
N ALA A 14 39.67 -19.00 27.70
CA ALA A 14 39.27 -17.92 26.79
C ALA A 14 37.79 -17.65 26.96
N VAL A 15 37.44 -16.56 27.61
CA VAL A 15 36.05 -16.03 27.68
C VAL A 15 35.73 -15.47 26.30
N VAL A 16 35.06 -16.28 25.48
CA VAL A 16 34.44 -15.83 24.24
C VAL A 16 33.28 -14.90 24.62
N LYS A 17 33.53 -13.59 24.61
CA LYS A 17 32.48 -12.58 24.69
C LYS A 17 31.60 -12.71 23.44
N TYR A 18 30.46 -13.37 23.54
CA TYR A 18 29.39 -13.24 22.56
C TYR A 18 28.99 -11.76 22.48
N ARG A 19 29.49 -11.06 21.48
CA ARG A 19 28.89 -9.80 21.06
C ARG A 19 27.49 -10.14 20.56
N LYS A 20 26.48 -9.89 21.40
CA LYS A 20 25.11 -9.76 20.97
C LYS A 20 25.09 -8.62 19.95
N ASN A 21 25.13 -8.96 18.65
CA ASN A 21 24.81 -8.01 17.62
C ASN A 21 23.39 -7.52 17.93
N ARG A 22 23.29 -6.32 18.49
CA ARG A 22 22.04 -5.55 18.40
C ARG A 22 21.90 -5.22 16.91
N TYR A 23 21.21 -6.06 16.15
CA TYR A 23 20.43 -5.55 15.04
C TYR A 23 19.37 -4.71 15.75
N GLU A 24 19.56 -3.41 15.81
CA GLU A 24 18.44 -2.50 15.98
C GLU A 24 17.49 -2.88 14.86
N ASP A 25 16.28 -3.36 15.21
CA ASP A 25 15.22 -3.62 14.24
C ASP A 25 15.00 -2.31 13.50
N VAL A 26 15.50 -2.23 12.28
CA VAL A 26 15.36 -1.03 11.45
C VAL A 26 13.89 -0.92 11.13
N LYS A 27 13.19 -0.05 11.86
CA LYS A 27 11.78 0.24 11.65
C LYS A 27 11.60 0.71 10.22
N MET A 28 10.78 0.02 9.44
CA MET A 28 10.41 0.43 8.09
C MET A 28 9.15 1.28 8.16
N ARG A 29 9.31 2.60 8.01
CA ARG A 29 8.21 3.57 7.97
C ARG A 29 7.75 3.77 6.53
N VAL A 30 6.53 3.40 6.25
CA VAL A 30 5.95 3.47 4.91
C VAL A 30 4.92 4.59 4.84
N LEU A 31 5.16 5.58 3.98
CA LEU A 31 4.17 6.59 3.63
C LEU A 31 3.10 5.96 2.74
N VAL A 32 1.85 6.07 3.13
CA VAL A 32 0.68 5.71 2.33
C VAL A 32 0.21 6.94 1.58
N ILE A 33 0.21 6.87 0.24
CA ILE A 33 -0.42 7.85 -0.64
C ILE A 33 -1.78 7.25 -0.99
N PRO A 34 -2.89 7.79 -0.43
CA PRO A 34 -4.21 7.22 -0.63
C PRO A 34 -4.77 7.58 -2.01
N ASP A 35 -6.05 7.34 -2.20
CA ASP A 35 -6.83 7.59 -3.40
C ASP A 35 -6.62 9.03 -3.87
N CYS A 36 -6.19 9.18 -5.12
CA CYS A 36 -5.70 10.47 -5.60
C CYS A 36 -6.79 11.33 -6.26
N HIS A 37 -7.68 10.70 -7.03
CA HIS A 37 -8.84 11.34 -7.64
C HIS A 37 -8.54 12.74 -8.21
N LEU A 38 -7.68 12.78 -9.25
CA LEU A 38 -7.30 14.01 -9.97
C LEU A 38 -6.66 15.11 -9.11
N LYS A 39 -5.88 14.71 -8.07
CA LYS A 39 -5.14 15.64 -7.20
C LYS A 39 -3.61 15.50 -7.37
N PRO A 40 -3.02 16.00 -8.49
CA PRO A 40 -1.60 15.84 -8.78
C PRO A 40 -0.67 16.37 -7.69
N TRP A 41 -1.11 17.38 -6.93
CA TRP A 41 -0.36 18.00 -5.83
C TRP A 41 -0.06 17.02 -4.66
N MET A 42 -0.81 15.94 -4.54
CA MET A 42 -0.55 14.92 -3.51
C MET A 42 0.84 14.30 -3.66
N PHE A 43 1.34 14.12 -4.89
CA PHE A 43 2.67 13.57 -5.14
C PHE A 43 3.80 14.53 -4.72
N GLU A 44 3.59 15.84 -4.82
CA GLU A 44 4.55 16.81 -4.32
C GLU A 44 4.61 16.79 -2.79
N ASN A 45 3.45 16.80 -2.13
CA ASN A 45 3.36 16.66 -0.68
C ASN A 45 3.99 15.34 -0.18
N ALA A 46 3.71 14.23 -0.85
CA ALA A 46 4.33 12.95 -0.53
C ALA A 46 5.86 12.99 -0.68
N ALA A 47 6.36 13.65 -1.73
CA ALA A 47 7.78 13.83 -1.95
C ALA A 47 8.45 14.69 -0.86
N GLU A 48 7.77 15.70 -0.33
CA GLU A 48 8.27 16.50 0.80
C GLU A 48 8.34 15.68 2.08
N ILE A 49 7.29 14.92 2.39
CA ILE A 49 7.25 14.05 3.57
C ILE A 49 8.43 13.06 3.58
N ILE A 50 8.75 12.45 2.43
CA ILE A 50 9.90 11.54 2.31
C ILE A 50 11.22 12.29 2.44
N ARG A 51 11.37 13.45 1.78
CA ARG A 51 12.59 14.28 1.86
C ARG A 51 12.88 14.78 3.26
N ASP A 52 11.82 15.06 4.05
CA ASP A 52 11.93 15.43 5.46
C ASP A 52 12.33 14.25 6.37
N GLY A 53 12.56 13.07 5.80
CA GLY A 53 12.97 11.88 6.54
C GLY A 53 11.89 11.28 7.43
N LYS A 54 10.60 11.61 7.19
CA LYS A 54 9.49 11.07 7.97
C LYS A 54 9.14 9.64 7.58
N ALA A 55 9.42 9.23 6.34
CA ALA A 55 9.18 7.88 5.84
C ALA A 55 10.39 7.37 5.05
N ASP A 56 10.61 6.06 5.07
CA ASP A 56 11.74 5.40 4.42
C ASP A 56 11.34 4.88 3.04
N ARG A 57 10.04 4.68 2.80
CA ARG A 57 9.45 4.17 1.57
C ARG A 57 8.02 4.67 1.41
N SER A 58 7.45 4.50 0.21
CA SER A 58 6.04 4.81 -0.05
C SER A 58 5.28 3.67 -0.72
N VAL A 59 3.97 3.63 -0.47
CA VAL A 59 2.98 2.83 -1.19
C VAL A 59 1.87 3.76 -1.64
N CYS A 60 1.51 3.74 -2.93
CA CYS A 60 0.38 4.47 -3.48
C CYS A 60 -0.80 3.50 -3.68
N LEU A 61 -1.97 3.84 -3.17
CA LEU A 61 -3.21 3.07 -3.33
C LEU A 61 -3.96 3.42 -4.61
N MET A 62 -3.38 4.29 -5.44
CA MET A 62 -3.82 4.74 -6.76
C MET A 62 -5.21 5.40 -6.77
N ASP A 63 -6.18 4.88 -7.54
CA ASP A 63 -7.36 5.60 -7.97
C ASP A 63 -6.99 7.02 -8.42
N LEU A 64 -6.11 7.07 -9.45
CA LEU A 64 -5.58 8.32 -9.97
C LEU A 64 -6.62 9.11 -10.76
N PRO A 65 -7.45 8.45 -11.65
CA PRO A 65 -8.44 9.15 -12.46
C PRO A 65 -9.71 9.42 -11.67
N ASP A 66 -10.62 10.13 -12.31
CA ASP A 66 -12.00 10.39 -11.92
C ASP A 66 -12.15 11.14 -10.59
N ASP A 67 -12.85 12.25 -10.64
CA ASP A 67 -13.32 12.99 -9.48
C ASP A 67 -14.65 13.66 -9.83
N PHE A 68 -15.50 13.93 -8.84
CA PHE A 68 -16.82 14.50 -9.08
C PHE A 68 -16.76 15.83 -9.82
N GLY A 69 -17.47 15.90 -10.97
CA GLY A 69 -17.59 17.10 -11.79
C GLY A 69 -16.28 17.51 -12.50
N LYS A 70 -15.29 16.62 -12.59
CA LYS A 70 -14.02 16.86 -13.30
C LYS A 70 -13.99 16.04 -14.58
N ASP A 71 -14.00 16.73 -15.72
CA ASP A 71 -13.92 16.16 -17.07
C ASP A 71 -12.82 16.82 -17.92
N ASP A 72 -11.82 17.41 -17.27
CA ASP A 72 -10.67 18.06 -17.91
C ASP A 72 -9.56 17.05 -18.25
N MET A 73 -9.39 16.76 -19.54
CA MET A 73 -8.35 15.85 -20.06
C MET A 73 -6.94 16.27 -19.62
N LYS A 74 -6.68 17.58 -19.50
CA LYS A 74 -5.39 18.07 -19.02
C LYS A 74 -5.15 17.67 -17.58
N LEU A 75 -6.16 17.78 -16.72
CA LEU A 75 -6.04 17.40 -15.32
C LEU A 75 -5.77 15.89 -15.15
N TYR A 76 -6.39 15.05 -15.99
CA TYR A 76 -6.08 13.62 -16.06
C TYR A 76 -4.61 13.39 -16.43
N ALA A 77 -4.13 14.04 -17.50
CA ALA A 77 -2.73 13.94 -17.92
C ALA A 77 -1.77 14.42 -16.83
N ASP A 78 -2.01 15.61 -16.24
CA ASP A 78 -1.19 16.20 -15.19
C ASP A 78 -1.10 15.28 -13.96
N THR A 79 -2.20 14.61 -13.58
CA THR A 79 -2.23 13.69 -12.44
C THR A 79 -1.34 12.47 -12.67
N TYR A 80 -1.45 11.83 -13.84
CA TYR A 80 -0.57 10.71 -14.19
C TYR A 80 0.88 11.15 -14.38
N ASP A 81 1.13 12.33 -14.93
CA ASP A 81 2.49 12.87 -15.08
C ASP A 81 3.14 13.14 -13.71
N ALA A 82 2.38 13.65 -12.75
CA ALA A 82 2.83 13.81 -11.37
C ALA A 82 3.19 12.44 -10.74
N ALA A 83 2.33 11.42 -10.92
CA ALA A 83 2.59 10.06 -10.45
C ALA A 83 3.85 9.45 -11.09
N ILE A 84 4.01 9.57 -12.42
CA ILE A 84 5.16 9.07 -13.17
C ILE A 84 6.45 9.77 -12.73
N ASN A 85 6.41 11.09 -12.55
CA ASN A 85 7.55 11.87 -12.07
C ASN A 85 7.92 11.49 -10.62
N PHE A 86 6.92 11.23 -9.79
CA PHE A 86 7.14 10.70 -8.43
C PHE A 86 7.80 9.31 -8.48
N ALA A 87 7.32 8.40 -9.34
CA ALA A 87 7.91 7.07 -9.52
C ALA A 87 9.38 7.14 -9.98
N LYS A 88 9.73 8.07 -10.88
CA LYS A 88 11.12 8.32 -11.30
C LYS A 88 11.99 8.80 -10.15
N LYS A 89 11.46 9.66 -9.29
CA LYS A 89 12.19 10.25 -8.15
C LYS A 89 12.32 9.29 -6.96
N PHE A 90 11.31 8.45 -6.74
CA PHE A 90 11.24 7.47 -5.66
C PHE A 90 11.03 6.06 -6.25
N PRO A 91 12.06 5.46 -6.87
CA PRO A 91 11.92 4.24 -7.67
C PRO A 91 11.57 2.99 -6.85
N GLU A 92 11.65 3.04 -5.52
CA GLU A 92 11.22 1.93 -4.65
C GLU A 92 9.74 1.98 -4.24
N THR A 93 8.98 3.00 -4.71
CA THR A 93 7.54 3.10 -4.46
C THR A 93 6.80 1.87 -4.99
N LEU A 94 5.85 1.36 -4.21
CA LEU A 94 4.91 0.32 -4.61
C LEU A 94 3.56 0.97 -4.96
N TRP A 95 2.86 0.39 -5.91
CA TRP A 95 1.62 0.91 -6.47
C TRP A 95 0.54 -0.17 -6.42
N CYS A 96 -0.59 0.12 -5.79
CA CYS A 96 -1.74 -0.77 -5.74
C CYS A 96 -2.81 -0.26 -6.70
N TYR A 97 -3.16 -1.07 -7.72
CA TYR A 97 -4.26 -0.71 -8.61
C TYR A 97 -5.55 -0.43 -7.85
N GLY A 98 -6.18 0.71 -8.14
CA GLY A 98 -7.54 1.00 -7.75
C GLY A 98 -8.57 0.56 -8.81
N ASN A 99 -9.84 0.59 -8.44
CA ASN A 99 -10.92 0.20 -9.36
C ASN A 99 -11.09 1.22 -10.49
N HIS A 100 -10.92 2.52 -10.22
CA HIS A 100 -10.98 3.55 -11.25
C HIS A 100 -9.86 3.40 -12.28
N ASP A 101 -8.61 3.10 -11.89
CA ASP A 101 -7.54 2.81 -12.84
C ASP A 101 -7.86 1.61 -13.73
N LEU A 102 -8.37 0.53 -13.12
CA LEU A 102 -8.66 -0.72 -13.81
C LEU A 102 -9.90 -0.64 -14.69
N SER A 103 -10.84 0.28 -14.42
CA SER A 103 -11.97 0.56 -15.29
C SER A 103 -11.50 0.93 -16.69
N TYR A 104 -10.48 1.77 -16.79
CA TYR A 104 -9.86 2.17 -18.06
C TYR A 104 -9.01 1.07 -18.69
N VAL A 105 -8.26 0.33 -17.89
CA VAL A 105 -7.44 -0.79 -18.40
C VAL A 105 -8.31 -1.87 -19.02
N TRP A 106 -9.41 -2.23 -18.36
CA TRP A 106 -10.28 -3.33 -18.79
C TRP A 106 -11.46 -2.89 -19.65
N GLY A 107 -11.68 -1.57 -19.81
CA GLY A 107 -12.85 -1.03 -20.50
C GLY A 107 -14.15 -1.43 -19.79
N LYS A 108 -14.16 -1.46 -18.46
CA LYS A 108 -15.31 -1.77 -17.62
C LYS A 108 -15.79 -0.49 -16.94
N PRO A 109 -16.82 0.19 -17.47
CA PRO A 109 -17.32 1.44 -16.93
C PRO A 109 -17.83 1.28 -15.50
N GLU A 110 -17.52 2.28 -14.68
CA GLU A 110 -18.09 2.48 -13.36
C GLU A 110 -18.38 3.97 -13.11
N SER A 111 -18.71 4.39 -11.89
CA SER A 111 -19.02 5.78 -11.60
C SER A 111 -17.83 6.69 -11.89
N GLY A 112 -18.03 7.78 -12.62
CA GLY A 112 -16.96 8.71 -13.01
C GLY A 112 -16.16 8.30 -14.27
N TYR A 113 -16.37 7.10 -14.82
CA TYR A 113 -15.66 6.68 -16.03
C TYR A 113 -16.03 7.50 -17.26
N HIS A 114 -15.02 8.05 -17.93
CA HIS A 114 -15.15 8.81 -19.18
C HIS A 114 -14.57 8.03 -20.37
N PRO A 115 -15.43 7.47 -21.27
CA PRO A 115 -14.95 6.63 -22.40
C PRO A 115 -13.92 7.30 -23.30
N TRP A 116 -14.04 8.62 -23.51
CA TRP A 116 -13.12 9.40 -24.36
C TRP A 116 -11.75 9.65 -23.72
N PHE A 117 -11.59 9.43 -22.41
CA PHE A 117 -10.29 9.51 -21.72
C PHE A 117 -9.58 8.15 -21.65
N ARG A 118 -10.23 7.09 -22.12
CA ARG A 118 -9.71 5.73 -21.98
C ARG A 118 -8.32 5.57 -22.56
N GLU A 119 -8.08 6.04 -23.79
CA GLU A 119 -6.76 5.90 -24.44
C GLU A 119 -5.68 6.68 -23.69
N LEU A 120 -6.00 7.90 -23.21
CA LEU A 120 -5.08 8.69 -22.41
C LEU A 120 -4.71 7.93 -21.12
N VAL A 121 -5.70 7.55 -20.31
CA VAL A 121 -5.48 6.88 -19.02
C VAL A 121 -4.72 5.56 -19.24
N TYR A 122 -5.14 4.75 -20.20
CA TYR A 122 -4.46 3.50 -20.54
C TYR A 122 -2.98 3.73 -20.92
N SER A 123 -2.71 4.70 -21.78
CA SER A 123 -1.34 5.02 -22.20
C SER A 123 -0.47 5.50 -21.03
N LYS A 124 -1.03 6.29 -20.12
CA LYS A 124 -0.34 6.79 -18.92
C LYS A 124 -0.05 5.67 -17.92
N ILE A 125 -0.97 4.74 -17.72
CA ILE A 125 -0.71 3.54 -16.90
C ILE A 125 0.42 2.70 -17.51
N GLU A 126 0.44 2.52 -18.82
CA GLU A 126 1.54 1.81 -19.50
C GLU A 126 2.88 2.57 -19.41
N GLU A 127 2.86 3.90 -19.42
CA GLU A 127 4.06 4.73 -19.17
C GLU A 127 4.56 4.55 -17.73
N LEU A 128 3.66 4.59 -16.74
CA LEU A 128 4.00 4.31 -15.34
C LEU A 128 4.65 2.93 -15.21
N LYS A 129 4.04 1.88 -15.78
CA LYS A 129 4.60 0.51 -15.78
C LYS A 129 6.02 0.44 -16.33
N LYS A 130 6.27 1.16 -17.44
CA LYS A 130 7.61 1.20 -18.07
C LYS A 130 8.63 1.96 -17.22
N THR A 131 8.18 2.92 -16.43
CA THR A 131 9.02 3.73 -15.54
C THR A 131 9.50 2.94 -14.32
N LEU A 132 8.71 1.97 -13.86
CA LEU A 132 9.03 1.20 -12.65
C LEU A 132 10.20 0.23 -12.89
N PRO A 133 11.22 0.18 -11.99
CA PRO A 133 12.36 -0.73 -12.08
C PRO A 133 11.98 -2.21 -12.15
N LYS A 134 10.89 -2.57 -11.49
CA LYS A 134 10.39 -3.95 -11.43
C LYS A 134 8.89 -3.98 -11.72
N LYS A 135 8.46 -4.78 -12.70
CA LYS A 135 7.02 -4.91 -13.08
C LYS A 135 6.11 -5.21 -11.88
N ARG A 136 6.59 -5.97 -10.91
CA ARG A 136 5.84 -6.34 -9.69
C ARG A 136 5.58 -5.18 -8.73
N GLN A 137 6.12 -3.98 -8.96
CA GLN A 137 5.85 -2.80 -8.13
C GLN A 137 4.47 -2.21 -8.38
N LEU A 138 3.85 -2.53 -9.51
CA LEU A 138 2.45 -2.22 -9.80
C LEU A 138 1.66 -3.53 -9.75
N ALA A 139 0.81 -3.70 -8.75
CA ALA A 139 0.11 -4.94 -8.44
C ALA A 139 -1.22 -4.65 -7.71
N TYR A 140 -1.98 -5.67 -7.33
CA TYR A 140 -3.19 -5.48 -6.50
C TYR A 140 -2.86 -5.45 -5.02
N ILE A 141 -1.91 -6.27 -4.58
CA ILE A 141 -1.54 -6.42 -3.18
C ILE A 141 -0.03 -6.39 -3.03
N HIS A 142 0.44 -5.58 -2.08
CA HIS A 142 1.82 -5.60 -1.61
C HIS A 142 1.88 -6.00 -0.13
N LYS A 143 2.93 -6.76 0.22
CA LYS A 143 3.24 -7.12 1.61
C LYS A 143 4.60 -6.56 1.99
N ILE A 144 4.64 -5.80 3.08
CA ILE A 144 5.87 -5.39 3.75
C ILE A 144 5.74 -5.82 5.21
N ASP A 145 6.63 -6.65 5.71
CA ASP A 145 6.63 -7.21 7.06
C ASP A 145 5.24 -7.74 7.49
N ASN A 146 4.59 -7.09 8.45
CA ASN A 146 3.30 -7.46 9.02
C ASN A 146 2.11 -6.68 8.45
N VAL A 147 2.32 -5.96 7.34
CA VAL A 147 1.31 -5.10 6.72
C VAL A 147 1.05 -5.52 5.27
N LEU A 148 -0.22 -5.54 4.91
CA LEU A 148 -0.70 -5.71 3.55
C LEU A 148 -1.24 -4.37 3.07
N PHE A 149 -0.83 -3.94 1.89
CA PHE A 149 -1.31 -2.73 1.22
C PHE A 149 -2.09 -3.15 -0.01
N MET A 150 -3.29 -2.62 -0.17
CA MET A 150 -4.17 -2.85 -1.31
C MET A 150 -5.23 -1.77 -1.37
N HIS A 151 -5.92 -1.65 -2.49
CA HIS A 151 -6.94 -0.62 -2.65
C HIS A 151 -8.18 -0.88 -1.80
N GLY A 152 -8.81 -2.06 -1.93
CA GLY A 152 -9.88 -2.54 -1.04
C GLY A 152 -9.35 -3.51 0.03
N GLY A 153 -10.18 -4.45 0.51
CA GLY A 153 -9.81 -5.41 1.54
C GLY A 153 -9.67 -6.85 1.03
N LEU A 154 -8.78 -7.64 1.61
CA LEU A 154 -8.62 -9.06 1.30
C LEU A 154 -9.39 -9.94 2.29
N THR A 155 -10.40 -10.68 1.81
CA THR A 155 -11.23 -11.54 2.63
C THR A 155 -10.84 -13.02 2.56
N LYS A 156 -11.19 -13.77 3.61
CA LYS A 156 -11.08 -15.24 3.60
C LYS A 156 -11.92 -15.87 2.48
N SER A 157 -13.10 -15.30 2.23
CA SER A 157 -14.02 -15.79 1.20
C SER A 157 -13.42 -15.64 -0.19
N PHE A 158 -12.85 -14.47 -0.51
CA PHE A 158 -12.20 -14.26 -1.80
C PHE A 158 -11.05 -15.24 -1.99
N VAL A 159 -10.16 -15.39 -1.00
CA VAL A 159 -9.04 -16.36 -1.08
C VAL A 159 -9.56 -17.78 -1.28
N ARG A 160 -10.58 -18.20 -0.54
CA ARG A 160 -11.15 -19.53 -0.66
C ARG A 160 -11.74 -19.83 -2.03
N LEU A 161 -12.35 -18.82 -2.68
CA LEU A 161 -13.03 -18.98 -3.95
C LEU A 161 -12.13 -18.83 -5.18
N SER A 162 -11.07 -18.03 -5.05
CA SER A 162 -10.26 -17.62 -6.22
C SER A 162 -8.83 -18.15 -6.21
N VAL A 163 -8.28 -18.56 -5.04
CA VAL A 163 -6.90 -19.02 -4.92
C VAL A 163 -6.85 -20.55 -4.82
N THR A 164 -5.88 -21.16 -5.49
CA THR A 164 -5.64 -22.60 -5.46
C THR A 164 -5.53 -23.10 -4.01
N HIS A 165 -6.26 -24.16 -3.67
CA HIS A 165 -6.39 -24.67 -2.29
C HIS A 165 -5.04 -24.91 -1.60
N SER A 166 -4.07 -25.50 -2.29
CA SER A 166 -2.72 -25.75 -1.74
C SER A 166 -1.92 -24.47 -1.45
N HIS A 167 -2.33 -23.32 -2.00
CA HIS A 167 -1.68 -22.03 -1.81
C HIS A 167 -2.29 -21.20 -0.67
N GLN A 168 -3.55 -21.49 -0.29
CA GLN A 168 -4.34 -20.64 0.62
C GLN A 168 -3.71 -20.42 2.02
N ASN A 169 -2.87 -21.34 2.47
CA ASN A 169 -2.21 -21.25 3.77
C ASN A 169 -0.89 -20.46 3.75
N ARG A 170 -0.40 -20.05 2.58
CA ARG A 170 0.88 -19.34 2.42
C ARG A 170 0.65 -17.96 1.82
N ILE A 171 0.75 -16.92 2.64
CA ILE A 171 0.47 -15.53 2.25
C ILE A 171 1.22 -15.12 0.97
N THR A 172 2.48 -15.49 0.81
CA THR A 172 3.27 -15.16 -0.38
C THR A 172 2.72 -15.82 -1.65
N SER A 173 2.22 -17.05 -1.55
CA SER A 173 1.59 -17.76 -2.67
C SER A 173 0.23 -17.15 -3.01
N VAL A 174 -0.56 -16.80 -1.99
CA VAL A 174 -1.85 -16.11 -2.16
C VAL A 174 -1.66 -14.78 -2.87
N ILE A 175 -0.75 -13.93 -2.40
CA ILE A 175 -0.47 -12.63 -3.02
C ILE A 175 0.02 -12.81 -4.45
N LYS A 176 0.93 -13.75 -4.70
CA LYS A 176 1.43 -14.01 -6.04
C LYS A 176 0.30 -14.38 -7.00
N GLU A 177 -0.54 -15.33 -6.61
CA GLU A 177 -1.64 -15.82 -7.45
C GLU A 177 -2.69 -14.72 -7.70
N ILE A 178 -3.07 -13.96 -6.67
CA ILE A 178 -3.99 -12.83 -6.82
C ILE A 178 -3.42 -11.76 -7.77
N ASN A 179 -2.15 -11.42 -7.64
CA ASN A 179 -1.50 -10.42 -8.49
C ASN A 179 -1.35 -10.84 -9.97
N GLU A 180 -1.58 -12.11 -10.27
CA GLU A 180 -1.61 -12.66 -11.63
C GLU A 180 -3.05 -12.79 -12.20
N MET A 181 -4.09 -12.49 -11.39
CA MET A 181 -5.49 -12.61 -11.80
C MET A 181 -5.90 -11.53 -12.81
N GLY A 182 -6.76 -11.90 -13.71
CA GLY A 182 -7.40 -10.97 -14.65
C GLY A 182 -8.75 -10.44 -14.13
N SER A 183 -9.41 -9.66 -14.99
CA SER A 183 -10.67 -8.98 -14.69
C SER A 183 -11.82 -9.92 -14.29
N GLY A 184 -11.78 -11.19 -14.63
CA GLY A 184 -12.84 -12.15 -14.28
C GLY A 184 -13.03 -12.34 -12.79
N PHE A 185 -11.93 -12.34 -12.02
CA PHE A 185 -11.97 -12.45 -10.56
C PHE A 185 -11.88 -11.07 -9.89
N MET A 186 -10.98 -10.20 -10.41
CA MET A 186 -10.69 -8.93 -9.76
C MET A 186 -11.81 -7.90 -9.90
N TRP A 187 -12.70 -8.02 -10.89
CA TRP A 187 -13.86 -7.14 -11.05
C TRP A 187 -15.10 -7.67 -10.32
N SER A 188 -14.94 -8.10 -9.07
CA SER A 188 -16.02 -8.57 -8.21
C SER A 188 -15.99 -7.82 -6.87
N ASP A 189 -17.15 -7.58 -6.28
CA ASP A 189 -17.34 -6.82 -5.03
C ASP A 189 -16.55 -7.39 -3.84
N GLY A 190 -16.22 -8.67 -3.88
CA GLY A 190 -15.42 -9.34 -2.85
C GLY A 190 -13.91 -9.29 -3.06
N SER A 191 -13.44 -8.73 -4.18
CA SER A 191 -12.03 -8.68 -4.53
C SER A 191 -11.26 -7.60 -3.75
N PRO A 192 -9.91 -7.70 -3.65
CA PRO A 192 -9.11 -6.72 -2.94
C PRO A 192 -9.02 -5.33 -3.59
N ILE A 193 -9.72 -5.09 -4.69
CA ILE A 193 -9.90 -3.76 -5.29
C ILE A 193 -11.30 -3.18 -5.08
N TRP A 194 -12.27 -4.00 -4.60
CA TRP A 194 -13.66 -3.57 -4.43
C TRP A 194 -14.19 -3.73 -3.01
N TYR A 195 -13.69 -4.73 -2.26
CA TYR A 195 -14.24 -5.01 -0.94
C TYR A 195 -14.03 -3.87 0.04
N ARG A 196 -15.10 -3.46 0.70
CA ARG A 196 -15.15 -2.33 1.66
C ARG A 196 -15.29 -2.85 3.09
N PRO A 197 -14.18 -3.15 3.79
CA PRO A 197 -14.22 -3.69 5.15
C PRO A 197 -14.86 -2.72 6.16
N GLN A 198 -14.85 -1.42 5.88
CA GLN A 198 -15.39 -0.36 6.73
C GLN A 198 -16.91 -0.48 6.97
N PHE A 199 -17.63 -1.17 6.08
CA PHE A 199 -19.09 -1.34 6.22
C PHE A 199 -19.52 -2.42 7.22
N ALA A 200 -18.56 -3.22 7.73
CA ALA A 200 -18.83 -4.23 8.74
C ALA A 200 -17.62 -4.37 9.69
N PRO A 201 -17.27 -3.33 10.46
CA PRO A 201 -16.03 -3.27 11.23
C PRO A 201 -15.99 -4.34 12.33
N ASP A 202 -17.09 -4.62 13.00
CA ASP A 202 -17.14 -5.61 14.10
C ASP A 202 -16.87 -7.05 13.65
N GLU A 203 -17.10 -7.35 12.38
CA GLU A 203 -16.87 -8.67 11.78
C GLU A 203 -15.58 -8.71 10.93
N SER A 204 -14.90 -7.58 10.76
CA SER A 204 -13.79 -7.42 9.80
C SER A 204 -12.62 -8.38 10.09
N VAL A 205 -12.20 -8.50 11.36
CA VAL A 205 -11.07 -9.39 11.73
C VAL A 205 -11.35 -10.85 11.37
N GLU A 206 -12.59 -11.31 11.58
CA GLU A 206 -12.97 -12.70 11.23
C GLU A 206 -13.13 -12.88 9.73
N ARG A 207 -13.62 -11.87 9.02
CA ARG A 207 -13.81 -11.90 7.56
C ARG A 207 -12.51 -11.71 6.79
N LEU A 208 -11.57 -10.92 7.31
CA LEU A 208 -10.30 -10.64 6.65
C LEU A 208 -9.42 -11.89 6.58
N TYR A 209 -8.75 -12.06 5.46
CA TYR A 209 -7.75 -13.10 5.33
C TYR A 209 -6.57 -12.80 6.27
N ARG A 210 -6.40 -13.68 7.28
CA ARG A 210 -5.38 -13.57 8.34
C ARG A 210 -5.41 -12.23 9.08
N GLY A 211 -6.62 -11.67 9.32
CA GLY A 211 -6.81 -10.35 9.92
C GLY A 211 -6.18 -10.17 11.31
N GLY A 212 -6.03 -11.23 12.13
CA GLY A 212 -5.29 -11.15 13.40
C GLY A 212 -3.77 -11.07 13.24
N GLU A 213 -3.23 -11.51 12.12
CA GLU A 213 -1.78 -11.58 11.84
C GLU A 213 -1.28 -10.34 11.11
N TYR A 214 -2.01 -9.89 10.09
CA TYR A 214 -1.64 -8.75 9.26
C TYR A 214 -2.57 -7.58 9.46
N LEU A 215 -1.99 -6.36 9.50
CA LEU A 215 -2.73 -5.12 9.29
C LEU A 215 -3.02 -4.99 7.80
N GLN A 216 -4.26 -4.71 7.42
CA GLN A 216 -4.61 -4.32 6.06
C GLN A 216 -4.75 -2.79 5.96
N VAL A 217 -3.95 -2.17 5.10
CA VAL A 217 -3.99 -0.73 4.81
C VAL A 217 -4.71 -0.56 3.49
N VAL A 218 -5.81 0.19 3.50
CA VAL A 218 -6.75 0.31 2.38
C VAL A 218 -7.15 1.76 2.08
N GLY A 219 -7.59 2.00 0.86
CA GLY A 219 -8.28 3.19 0.36
C GLY A 219 -9.74 2.90 0.05
N HIS A 220 -10.18 3.26 -1.16
CA HIS A 220 -11.45 2.90 -1.81
C HIS A 220 -12.73 3.41 -1.12
N THR A 221 -12.73 3.54 0.17
CA THR A 221 -13.89 4.01 0.93
C THR A 221 -13.55 5.32 1.60
N PRO A 222 -14.17 6.44 1.20
CA PRO A 222 -13.94 7.72 1.84
C PRO A 222 -14.15 7.68 3.34
N VAL A 223 -13.19 8.24 4.08
CA VAL A 223 -13.24 8.39 5.54
C VAL A 223 -12.92 9.84 5.94
N GLU A 224 -13.54 10.33 7.02
CA GLU A 224 -13.32 11.70 7.50
C GLU A 224 -11.88 11.91 8.00
N ASP A 225 -11.30 10.90 8.64
CA ASP A 225 -9.90 10.88 9.05
C ASP A 225 -9.33 9.46 8.92
N VAL A 226 -8.00 9.31 8.96
CA VAL A 226 -7.38 7.99 8.99
C VAL A 226 -7.88 7.23 10.23
N VAL A 227 -8.47 6.06 10.03
CA VAL A 227 -9.09 5.29 11.10
C VAL A 227 -8.61 3.84 11.09
N PHE A 228 -8.26 3.33 12.28
CA PHE A 228 -7.96 1.91 12.49
C PHE A 228 -9.15 1.24 13.18
N GLU A 229 -9.72 0.25 12.52
CA GLU A 229 -10.82 -0.54 13.07
C GLU A 229 -10.83 -1.95 12.49
N GLY A 230 -11.13 -2.96 13.32
CA GLY A 230 -11.28 -4.34 12.88
C GLY A 230 -10.09 -4.93 12.10
N GLY A 231 -8.86 -4.50 12.39
CA GLY A 231 -7.64 -4.97 11.70
C GLY A 231 -7.38 -4.29 10.36
N VAL A 232 -8.13 -3.23 10.04
CA VAL A 232 -8.00 -2.39 8.84
C VAL A 232 -7.59 -0.98 9.23
N LEU A 233 -6.67 -0.40 8.48
CA LEU A 233 -6.33 1.01 8.51
C LEU A 233 -6.85 1.65 7.22
N SER A 234 -7.91 2.44 7.33
CA SER A 234 -8.57 3.13 6.22
C SER A 234 -7.93 4.50 6.01
N CYS A 235 -7.46 4.78 4.80
CA CYS A 235 -6.63 5.94 4.49
C CYS A 235 -7.21 6.89 3.44
N ASP A 236 -8.39 6.61 2.83
CA ASP A 236 -8.99 7.49 1.82
C ASP A 236 -9.59 8.75 2.46
N THR A 237 -8.71 9.71 2.76
CA THR A 237 -9.04 11.00 3.38
C THR A 237 -9.02 12.18 2.40
N PHE A 238 -8.78 11.91 1.11
CA PHE A 238 -8.67 12.94 0.07
C PHE A 238 -9.84 12.97 -0.91
N SER A 239 -10.83 12.12 -0.72
CA SER A 239 -12.05 12.11 -1.53
C SER A 239 -12.80 13.44 -1.47
N THR A 240 -13.67 13.68 -2.45
CA THR A 240 -14.46 14.90 -2.61
C THR A 240 -15.96 14.60 -2.56
N TYR A 241 -16.75 15.52 -2.00
CA TYR A 241 -18.20 15.53 -2.17
C TYR A 241 -18.58 15.88 -3.62
N ARG A 242 -19.82 15.57 -4.01
CA ARG A 242 -20.34 15.92 -5.35
C ARG A 242 -20.32 17.42 -5.65
N ASP A 243 -20.27 18.27 -4.65
CA ASP A 243 -20.16 19.71 -4.77
C ASP A 243 -18.70 20.22 -4.84
N GLY A 244 -17.73 19.32 -4.85
CA GLY A 244 -16.30 19.60 -4.97
C GLY A 244 -15.59 19.94 -3.66
N ARG A 245 -16.30 19.95 -2.51
CA ARG A 245 -15.64 20.15 -1.21
C ARG A 245 -14.87 18.90 -0.79
N PRO A 246 -13.72 19.02 -0.08
CA PRO A 246 -13.06 17.87 0.53
C PRO A 246 -14.01 17.09 1.44
N TYR A 247 -13.99 15.77 1.35
CA TYR A 247 -14.74 14.90 2.24
C TYR A 247 -13.99 14.68 3.55
N GLY A 248 -12.69 14.38 3.47
CA GLY A 248 -11.87 14.01 4.61
C GLY A 248 -10.86 15.08 5.04
N SER A 249 -10.01 14.70 5.96
CA SER A 249 -9.02 15.57 6.62
C SER A 249 -7.80 15.91 5.76
N GLU A 250 -7.67 15.35 4.56
CA GLU A 250 -6.51 15.50 3.66
C GLU A 250 -5.17 15.16 4.34
N LYS A 251 -5.16 14.12 5.18
CA LYS A 251 -3.95 13.61 5.85
C LYS A 251 -3.42 12.36 5.18
N PHE A 252 -2.11 12.30 5.01
CA PHE A 252 -1.40 11.08 4.72
C PHE A 252 -1.22 10.25 5.98
N CYS A 253 -0.92 8.95 5.79
CA CYS A 253 -0.60 8.04 6.88
C CYS A 253 0.82 7.51 6.72
N ILE A 254 1.56 7.37 7.82
CA ILE A 254 2.85 6.69 7.88
C ILE A 254 2.69 5.47 8.78
N VAL A 255 3.04 4.29 8.29
CA VAL A 255 2.87 3.01 8.98
C VAL A 255 4.23 2.38 9.25
N ASP A 256 4.50 2.03 10.51
CA ASP A 256 5.60 1.14 10.88
C ASP A 256 5.17 -0.30 10.55
N THR A 257 5.82 -0.92 9.57
CA THR A 257 5.39 -2.22 9.05
C THR A 257 5.70 -3.40 9.97
N GLN A 258 6.56 -3.25 10.95
CA GLN A 258 6.88 -4.29 11.93
C GLN A 258 5.91 -4.23 13.11
N THR A 259 5.71 -3.04 13.67
CA THR A 259 4.89 -2.85 14.87
C THR A 259 3.41 -2.65 14.55
N LYS A 260 3.06 -2.31 13.30
CA LYS A 260 1.72 -1.90 12.83
C LYS A 260 1.23 -0.57 13.46
N ALA A 261 2.10 0.17 14.13
CA ALA A 261 1.80 1.51 14.60
C ALA A 261 1.70 2.47 13.41
N TYR A 262 0.88 3.50 13.53
CA TYR A 262 0.75 4.51 12.50
C TYR A 262 0.68 5.92 13.09
N GLU A 263 1.01 6.90 12.27
CA GLU A 263 0.81 8.32 12.53
C GLU A 263 0.26 9.00 11.28
N THR A 264 -0.42 10.13 11.47
CA THR A 264 -0.93 10.94 10.38
C THR A 264 -0.07 12.17 10.17
N VAL A 265 0.07 12.60 8.92
CA VAL A 265 0.83 13.79 8.55
C VAL A 265 0.05 14.61 7.51
N THR A 266 -0.07 15.90 7.75
CA THR A 266 -0.66 16.83 6.78
C THR A 266 0.42 17.26 5.78
N GLY A 267 0.10 17.24 4.49
CA GLY A 267 0.92 17.88 3.47
C GLY A 267 0.94 19.39 3.65
N ARG A 268 1.90 20.08 3.02
CA ARG A 268 1.86 21.54 2.96
C ARG A 268 0.70 21.96 2.07
N LYS A 269 -0.14 22.88 2.57
CA LYS A 269 -1.15 23.50 1.69
C LYS A 269 -0.39 24.29 0.62
N SER A 270 -0.65 23.98 -0.65
CA SER A 270 -0.22 24.84 -1.75
C SER A 270 -0.95 26.19 -1.57
N ASN A 271 -0.19 27.25 -1.35
CA ASN A 271 -0.72 28.63 -1.31
C ASN A 271 -1.20 29.06 -2.71
#